data_6f7b0a0416271ec7a7ff359fdc976847
#
_entry.id   6f7b0a0416271ec7a7ff359fdc976847
#
_cell.length_a   1.000
_cell.length_b   1.000
_cell.length_c   1.000
_cell.angle_alpha   90.00
_cell.angle_beta   90.00
_cell.angle_gamma   90.00
#
_symmetry.space_group_name_H-M   'P 1'
#
loop_
_entity.id
_entity.type
_entity.pdbx_description
1 polymer ?
#
loop_
_entity_poly.entity_id
_entity_poly.type
_entity_poly.pdbx_seq_one_letter_code
_entity_poly.pdbx_strand_id
1 'polypeptide(L)'
;MRKRTFLGLLGVSAAAMAVSLPPAQAQAPCGTTALDEVKKRGVLRAGVRQDVPGFGSVDEKGRIVGFDVDIAVELARRLGVESELAPVTAATRIPLLQQGRIDLIAATITHYRERDKVIDFSVGYFWTGQKLMVKKDSSIKSLADMAGKRAGTTAGALALQNLAKAQPKAVGQTFEGYPEAFLAMQRGLVDAVVADVIILAGLRANSPKPDDYVIIGDSLGGGDYAIGVRENDSKWRDAINFALQDMWKDGNWDRIFDRWVGPTSALKLTKEEIGFKMEVWD
;
A
#
# COMPACT_ATOMS: atom_id res chain seq x y z
N MET A 1 103.81 -16.00 -7.62
CA MET A 1 102.51 -16.52 -7.18
C MET A 1 101.50 -15.44 -7.27
N ARG A 2 100.64 -15.42 -8.34
CA ARG A 2 99.64 -14.38 -8.59
C ARG A 2 98.26 -14.94 -8.31
N LYS A 3 97.53 -14.32 -7.35
CA LYS A 3 96.09 -14.63 -7.02
C LYS A 3 95.25 -13.80 -7.97
N ARG A 4 94.44 -14.44 -8.76
CA ARG A 4 93.36 -13.79 -9.59
C ARG A 4 92.07 -13.82 -8.80
N THR A 5 91.54 -12.61 -8.57
CA THR A 5 90.23 -12.42 -7.96
C THR A 5 89.20 -12.38 -9.08
N PHE A 6 88.15 -13.25 -9.02
CA PHE A 6 87.02 -13.26 -9.89
C PHE A 6 85.87 -12.41 -9.24
N LEU A 7 85.47 -11.38 -9.99
CA LEU A 7 84.28 -10.60 -9.63
C LEU A 7 83.07 -11.22 -10.33
N GLY A 8 82.15 -11.78 -9.54
CA GLY A 8 80.88 -12.28 -10.06
C GLY A 8 79.82 -11.17 -10.07
N LEU A 9 79.30 -10.85 -11.30
CA LEU A 9 78.14 -9.98 -11.44
C LEU A 9 76.86 -10.78 -11.20
N LEU A 10 76.10 -10.41 -10.16
CA LEU A 10 74.74 -10.90 -9.89
C LEU A 10 73.75 -10.01 -10.67
N GLY A 11 73.20 -10.55 -11.77
CA GLY A 11 72.11 -9.93 -12.49
C GLY A 11 70.80 -10.20 -11.76
N VAL A 12 70.15 -9.15 -11.26
CA VAL A 12 68.80 -9.21 -10.69
C VAL A 12 67.79 -9.07 -11.85
N SER A 13 67.18 -10.17 -12.26
CA SER A 13 66.05 -10.18 -13.19
C SER A 13 64.79 -9.80 -12.45
N ALA A 14 64.23 -8.58 -12.69
CA ALA A 14 62.90 -8.17 -12.25
C ALA A 14 61.84 -8.84 -13.13
N ALA A 15 61.20 -9.89 -12.60
CA ALA A 15 60.05 -10.49 -13.23
C ALA A 15 58.80 -9.57 -12.96
N ALA A 16 58.35 -8.88 -13.99
CA ALA A 16 57.07 -8.13 -13.94
C ALA A 16 55.92 -9.14 -13.88
N MET A 17 55.27 -9.29 -12.72
CA MET A 17 54.00 -10.00 -12.59
C MET A 17 52.92 -9.16 -13.24
N ALA A 18 52.46 -9.52 -14.43
CA ALA A 18 51.24 -9.00 -15.04
C ALA A 18 50.05 -9.53 -14.23
N VAL A 19 49.46 -8.67 -13.40
CA VAL A 19 48.15 -8.94 -12.74
C VAL A 19 47.08 -8.87 -13.83
N SER A 20 46.66 -10.02 -14.33
CA SER A 20 45.51 -10.12 -15.21
C SER A 20 44.25 -9.89 -14.34
N LEU A 21 43.60 -8.72 -14.45
CA LEU A 21 42.29 -8.46 -13.93
C LEU A 21 41.30 -9.45 -14.59
N PRO A 22 40.45 -10.13 -13.80
CA PRO A 22 39.39 -10.97 -14.36
C PRO A 22 38.50 -10.09 -15.27
N PRO A 23 38.00 -10.61 -16.40
CA PRO A 23 37.07 -9.88 -17.23
C PRO A 23 35.86 -9.50 -16.36
N ALA A 24 35.45 -8.23 -16.44
CA ALA A 24 34.22 -7.77 -15.82
C ALA A 24 33.10 -8.71 -16.28
N GLN A 25 32.56 -9.50 -15.36
CA GLN A 25 31.37 -10.33 -15.64
C GLN A 25 30.26 -9.38 -16.04
N ALA A 26 29.89 -9.41 -17.35
CA ALA A 26 28.67 -8.77 -17.80
C ALA A 26 27.54 -9.33 -16.95
N GLN A 27 26.88 -8.45 -16.17
CA GLN A 27 25.69 -8.83 -15.41
C GLN A 27 24.74 -9.51 -16.39
N ALA A 28 24.26 -10.71 -16.02
CA ALA A 28 23.23 -11.39 -16.77
C ALA A 28 22.07 -10.40 -17.02
N PRO A 29 21.47 -10.38 -18.22
CA PRO A 29 20.35 -9.51 -18.49
C PRO A 29 19.31 -9.71 -17.41
N CYS A 30 18.89 -8.63 -16.73
CA CYS A 30 17.79 -8.66 -15.80
C CYS A 30 16.63 -9.42 -16.45
N GLY A 31 16.07 -10.42 -15.75
CA GLY A 31 14.90 -11.16 -16.22
C GLY A 31 13.78 -10.21 -16.67
N THR A 32 12.83 -10.70 -17.41
CA THR A 32 11.65 -9.95 -17.86
C THR A 32 10.97 -9.30 -16.65
N THR A 33 10.80 -7.97 -16.68
CA THR A 33 10.16 -7.23 -15.60
C THR A 33 8.64 -7.23 -15.74
N ALA A 34 7.91 -6.95 -14.67
CA ALA A 34 6.45 -6.77 -14.78
C ALA A 34 6.08 -5.62 -15.73
N LEU A 35 6.92 -4.58 -15.83
CA LEU A 35 6.73 -3.51 -16.81
C LEU A 35 6.76 -4.04 -18.26
N ASP A 36 7.73 -4.90 -18.58
CA ASP A 36 7.85 -5.49 -19.91
C ASP A 36 6.66 -6.42 -20.22
N GLU A 37 6.23 -7.21 -19.22
CA GLU A 37 5.06 -8.10 -19.32
C GLU A 37 3.77 -7.31 -19.56
N VAL A 38 3.53 -6.25 -18.77
CA VAL A 38 2.36 -5.37 -18.89
C VAL A 38 2.32 -4.68 -20.24
N LYS A 39 3.44 -4.10 -20.68
CA LYS A 39 3.55 -3.44 -22.00
C LYS A 39 3.34 -4.39 -23.15
N LYS A 40 3.93 -5.60 -23.08
CA LYS A 40 3.76 -6.64 -24.12
C LYS A 40 2.32 -7.13 -24.20
N ARG A 41 1.64 -7.26 -23.06
CA ARG A 41 0.22 -7.67 -22.98
C ARG A 41 -0.73 -6.54 -23.39
N GLY A 42 -0.32 -5.28 -23.23
CA GLY A 42 -1.15 -4.09 -23.46
C GLY A 42 -2.21 -3.84 -22.39
N VAL A 43 -2.15 -4.54 -21.27
CA VAL A 43 -3.15 -4.49 -20.17
C VAL A 43 -2.46 -4.52 -18.82
N LEU A 44 -2.84 -3.60 -17.93
CA LEU A 44 -2.48 -3.56 -16.51
C LEU A 44 -3.60 -4.20 -15.68
N ARG A 45 -3.32 -5.30 -14.99
CA ARG A 45 -4.26 -5.96 -14.07
C ARG A 45 -4.07 -5.40 -12.67
N ALA A 46 -4.97 -4.52 -12.24
CA ALA A 46 -4.92 -3.85 -10.95
C ALA A 46 -5.87 -4.51 -9.94
N GLY A 47 -5.32 -4.99 -8.82
CA GLY A 47 -6.11 -5.45 -7.68
C GLY A 47 -6.71 -4.26 -6.93
N VAL A 48 -8.04 -4.17 -6.89
CA VAL A 48 -8.78 -3.06 -6.27
C VAL A 48 -9.84 -3.57 -5.29
N ARG A 49 -10.18 -2.77 -4.26
CA ARG A 49 -11.28 -3.09 -3.34
C ARG A 49 -12.63 -2.83 -4.01
N GLN A 50 -13.68 -3.51 -3.51
CA GLN A 50 -15.06 -3.27 -3.89
C GLN A 50 -15.99 -3.07 -2.69
N ASP A 51 -15.44 -3.05 -1.49
CA ASP A 51 -16.14 -2.99 -0.20
C ASP A 51 -15.73 -1.77 0.66
N VAL A 52 -15.01 -0.80 0.08
CA VAL A 52 -14.54 0.41 0.77
C VAL A 52 -15.11 1.64 0.07
N PRO A 53 -16.26 2.16 0.53
CA PRO A 53 -16.88 3.35 -0.07
C PRO A 53 -15.92 4.54 -0.12
N GLY A 54 -15.84 5.19 -1.28
CA GLY A 54 -14.92 6.28 -1.57
C GLY A 54 -13.56 5.84 -2.13
N PHE A 55 -13.06 4.64 -1.81
CA PHE A 55 -11.77 4.13 -2.30
C PHE A 55 -11.92 3.01 -3.33
N GLY A 56 -12.81 2.07 -3.11
CA GLY A 56 -13.15 1.01 -4.04
C GLY A 56 -14.49 0.41 -3.63
N SER A 57 -15.53 0.69 -4.37
CA SER A 57 -16.91 0.21 -4.15
C SER A 57 -17.62 -0.03 -5.47
N VAL A 58 -18.71 -0.76 -5.44
CA VAL A 58 -19.53 -1.02 -6.63
C VAL A 58 -20.60 0.07 -6.73
N ASP A 59 -20.70 0.71 -7.89
CA ASP A 59 -21.73 1.71 -8.17
C ASP A 59 -23.06 1.05 -8.57
N GLU A 60 -24.12 1.86 -8.76
CA GLU A 60 -25.46 1.41 -9.15
C GLU A 60 -25.49 0.70 -10.52
N LYS A 61 -24.45 0.86 -11.34
CA LYS A 61 -24.29 0.20 -12.65
C LYS A 61 -23.44 -1.07 -12.58
N GLY A 62 -23.04 -1.50 -11.38
CA GLY A 62 -22.20 -2.68 -11.17
C GLY A 62 -20.71 -2.45 -11.48
N ARG A 63 -20.24 -1.22 -11.64
CA ARG A 63 -18.84 -0.89 -11.92
C ARG A 63 -18.09 -0.64 -10.63
N ILE A 64 -16.83 -1.09 -10.58
CA ILE A 64 -15.95 -0.75 -9.46
C ILE A 64 -15.44 0.67 -9.66
N VAL A 65 -15.65 1.53 -8.66
CA VAL A 65 -15.32 2.96 -8.67
C VAL A 65 -14.71 3.38 -7.34
N GLY A 66 -13.88 4.44 -7.34
CA GLY A 66 -13.28 4.96 -6.12
C GLY A 66 -11.92 5.61 -6.36
N PHE A 67 -11.34 6.15 -5.29
CA PHE A 67 -10.05 6.82 -5.32
C PHE A 67 -8.92 5.89 -5.81
N ASP A 68 -8.77 4.70 -5.19
CA ASP A 68 -7.77 3.71 -5.58
C ASP A 68 -7.98 3.21 -7.02
N VAL A 69 -9.25 3.11 -7.43
CA VAL A 69 -9.64 2.69 -8.79
C VAL A 69 -9.17 3.71 -9.81
N ASP A 70 -9.46 5.01 -9.58
CA ASP A 70 -9.05 6.08 -10.48
C ASP A 70 -7.52 6.23 -10.51
N ILE A 71 -6.82 6.03 -9.39
CA ILE A 71 -5.34 5.94 -9.35
C ILE A 71 -4.86 4.81 -10.25
N ALA A 72 -5.42 3.60 -10.14
CA ALA A 72 -5.01 2.45 -10.95
C ALA A 72 -5.27 2.66 -12.46
N VAL A 73 -6.41 3.23 -12.81
CA VAL A 73 -6.77 3.57 -14.21
C VAL A 73 -5.80 4.61 -14.76
N GLU A 74 -5.47 5.64 -13.99
CA GLU A 74 -4.53 6.68 -14.42
C GLU A 74 -3.10 6.14 -14.55
N LEU A 75 -2.67 5.20 -13.68
CA LEU A 75 -1.40 4.51 -13.84
C LEU A 75 -1.35 3.74 -15.18
N ALA A 76 -2.40 2.99 -15.53
CA ALA A 76 -2.49 2.28 -16.80
C ALA A 76 -2.38 3.25 -17.99
N ARG A 77 -3.11 4.37 -17.94
CA ARG A 77 -3.07 5.41 -18.98
C ARG A 77 -1.66 5.98 -19.16
N ARG A 78 -0.93 6.27 -18.07
CA ARG A 78 0.45 6.78 -18.11
C ARG A 78 1.45 5.76 -18.64
N LEU A 79 1.20 4.49 -18.37
CA LEU A 79 1.99 3.40 -18.94
C LEU A 79 1.65 3.10 -20.40
N GLY A 80 0.60 3.71 -20.96
CA GLY A 80 0.17 3.50 -22.36
C GLY A 80 -0.50 2.14 -22.58
N VAL A 81 -1.23 1.62 -21.59
CA VAL A 81 -1.93 0.33 -21.63
C VAL A 81 -3.36 0.46 -21.13
N GLU A 82 -4.21 -0.52 -21.44
CA GLU A 82 -5.55 -0.64 -20.90
C GLU A 82 -5.52 -1.07 -19.42
N SER A 83 -6.57 -0.75 -18.66
CA SER A 83 -6.73 -1.19 -17.27
C SER A 83 -7.74 -2.33 -17.16
N GLU A 84 -7.37 -3.39 -16.46
CA GLU A 84 -8.26 -4.46 -16.02
C GLU A 84 -8.33 -4.43 -14.49
N LEU A 85 -9.53 -4.20 -13.95
CA LEU A 85 -9.76 -4.11 -12.51
C LEU A 85 -10.14 -5.48 -11.96
N ALA A 86 -9.29 -6.03 -11.09
CA ALA A 86 -9.50 -7.31 -10.43
C ALA A 86 -9.96 -7.10 -8.98
N PRO A 87 -11.18 -7.52 -8.61
CA PRO A 87 -11.64 -7.43 -7.22
C PRO A 87 -10.76 -8.20 -6.26
N VAL A 88 -10.32 -7.55 -5.18
CA VAL A 88 -9.55 -8.20 -4.11
C VAL A 88 -10.08 -7.82 -2.73
N THR A 89 -9.84 -8.69 -1.75
CA THR A 89 -10.04 -8.40 -0.34
C THR A 89 -8.71 -8.05 0.34
N ALA A 90 -8.73 -7.60 1.59
CA ALA A 90 -7.51 -7.38 2.35
C ALA A 90 -6.70 -8.68 2.55
N ALA A 91 -7.36 -9.83 2.58
CA ALA A 91 -6.72 -11.15 2.73
C ALA A 91 -6.15 -11.69 1.41
N THR A 92 -6.80 -11.40 0.27
CA THR A 92 -6.45 -12.03 -1.02
C THR A 92 -5.47 -11.21 -1.87
N ARG A 93 -5.39 -9.89 -1.67
CA ARG A 93 -4.59 -8.99 -2.52
C ARG A 93 -3.11 -9.36 -2.61
N ILE A 94 -2.44 -9.69 -1.49
CA ILE A 94 -1.01 -10.07 -1.48
C ILE A 94 -0.80 -11.44 -2.14
N PRO A 95 -1.52 -12.51 -1.78
CA PRO A 95 -1.42 -13.79 -2.48
C PRO A 95 -1.65 -13.70 -4.00
N LEU A 96 -2.64 -12.91 -4.46
CA LEU A 96 -2.91 -12.75 -5.90
C LEU A 96 -1.78 -12.01 -6.63
N LEU A 97 -1.14 -11.02 -5.97
CA LEU A 97 0.03 -10.33 -6.51
C LEU A 97 1.22 -11.29 -6.64
N GLN A 98 1.53 -12.05 -5.58
CA GLN A 98 2.62 -13.02 -5.57
C GLN A 98 2.47 -14.12 -6.62
N GLN A 99 1.21 -14.54 -6.89
CA GLN A 99 0.87 -15.52 -7.93
C GLN A 99 0.87 -14.92 -9.35
N GLY A 100 1.12 -13.61 -9.51
CA GLY A 100 1.08 -12.93 -10.81
C GLY A 100 -0.33 -12.86 -11.42
N ARG A 101 -1.39 -13.04 -10.63
CA ARG A 101 -2.78 -12.90 -11.07
C ARG A 101 -3.17 -11.43 -11.25
N ILE A 102 -2.54 -10.55 -10.51
CA ILE A 102 -2.57 -9.09 -10.65
C ILE A 102 -1.14 -8.57 -10.76
N ASP A 103 -0.98 -7.39 -11.37
CA ASP A 103 0.32 -6.78 -11.60
C ASP A 103 0.68 -5.78 -10.51
N LEU A 104 -0.35 -5.18 -9.88
CA LEU A 104 -0.21 -4.28 -8.74
C LEU A 104 -1.43 -4.34 -7.80
N ILE A 105 -1.26 -3.82 -6.59
CA ILE A 105 -2.33 -3.63 -5.60
C ILE A 105 -2.57 -2.14 -5.42
N ALA A 106 -3.75 -1.65 -5.81
CA ALA A 106 -4.29 -0.33 -5.48
C ALA A 106 -5.56 -0.53 -4.64
N ALA A 107 -5.41 -0.85 -3.36
CA ALA A 107 -6.48 -1.44 -2.57
C ALA A 107 -6.38 -1.12 -1.07
N THR A 108 -6.31 0.18 -0.71
CA THR A 108 -6.18 0.68 0.67
C THR A 108 -5.12 -0.09 1.47
N ILE A 109 -3.95 -0.32 0.87
CA ILE A 109 -2.88 -1.09 1.49
C ILE A 109 -1.84 -0.17 2.11
N THR A 110 -1.79 -0.15 3.44
CA THR A 110 -0.77 0.60 4.16
C THR A 110 0.59 -0.08 4.02
N HIS A 111 1.62 0.70 3.76
CA HIS A 111 3.01 0.27 3.72
C HIS A 111 3.50 -0.02 5.15
N TYR A 112 3.53 -1.30 5.53
CA TYR A 112 4.03 -1.78 6.81
C TYR A 112 5.21 -2.73 6.61
N ARG A 113 6.20 -2.68 7.50
CA ARG A 113 7.41 -3.55 7.49
C ARG A 113 7.09 -5.04 7.37
N GLU A 114 5.98 -5.50 7.95
CA GLU A 114 5.55 -6.90 7.85
C GLU A 114 5.17 -7.29 6.43
N ARG A 115 4.66 -6.33 5.65
CA ARG A 115 4.30 -6.53 4.24
C ARG A 115 5.50 -6.40 3.32
N ASP A 116 6.47 -5.53 3.65
CA ASP A 116 7.75 -5.39 2.95
C ASP A 116 8.60 -6.68 2.93
N LYS A 117 8.28 -7.64 3.78
CA LYS A 117 8.95 -8.94 3.78
C LYS A 117 8.49 -9.87 2.66
N VAL A 118 7.43 -9.51 1.95
CA VAL A 118 6.76 -10.42 1.00
C VAL A 118 6.30 -9.73 -0.29
N ILE A 119 6.30 -8.39 -0.34
CA ILE A 119 6.03 -7.55 -1.52
C ILE A 119 6.79 -6.24 -1.39
N ASP A 120 7.09 -5.58 -2.50
CA ASP A 120 7.61 -4.21 -2.54
C ASP A 120 6.48 -3.19 -2.61
N PHE A 121 6.80 -1.93 -2.28
CA PHE A 121 5.86 -0.81 -2.33
C PHE A 121 6.42 0.36 -3.14
N SER A 122 5.51 1.12 -3.76
CA SER A 122 5.80 2.44 -4.34
C SER A 122 6.00 3.49 -3.24
N VAL A 123 6.29 4.73 -3.65
CA VAL A 123 6.06 5.92 -2.79
C VAL A 123 4.59 5.96 -2.35
N GLY A 124 4.34 6.55 -1.18
CA GLY A 124 2.98 6.74 -0.68
C GLY A 124 2.15 7.63 -1.63
N TYR A 125 0.86 7.33 -1.78
CA TYR A 125 -0.08 8.15 -2.55
C TYR A 125 -1.25 8.69 -1.71
N PHE A 126 -1.35 8.27 -0.45
CA PHE A 126 -2.34 8.74 0.53
C PHE A 126 -1.86 8.42 1.93
N TRP A 127 -2.31 9.15 2.96
CA TRP A 127 -2.00 8.85 4.36
C TRP A 127 -3.27 8.70 5.20
N THR A 128 -3.26 7.76 6.14
CA THR A 128 -4.37 7.59 7.10
C THR A 128 -3.88 6.94 8.40
N GLY A 129 -4.61 7.22 9.49
CA GLY A 129 -4.41 6.54 10.77
C GLY A 129 -5.55 5.58 11.08
N GLN A 130 -5.36 4.68 12.05
CA GLN A 130 -6.38 3.74 12.49
C GLN A 130 -7.08 4.24 13.74
N LYS A 131 -8.41 4.16 13.77
CA LYS A 131 -9.23 4.55 14.92
C LYS A 131 -10.37 3.54 15.16
N LEU A 132 -11.18 3.85 16.13
CA LEU A 132 -12.40 3.11 16.45
C LEU A 132 -13.63 3.87 15.96
N MET A 133 -14.59 3.18 15.39
CA MET A 133 -15.95 3.67 15.19
C MET A 133 -16.89 2.93 16.12
N VAL A 134 -17.75 3.68 16.80
CA VAL A 134 -18.76 3.16 17.74
C VAL A 134 -20.11 3.83 17.49
N LYS A 135 -21.18 3.27 18.06
CA LYS A 135 -22.46 3.97 18.11
C LYS A 135 -22.33 5.23 18.98
N LYS A 136 -23.01 6.30 18.62
CA LYS A 136 -22.95 7.60 19.32
C LYS A 136 -23.40 7.51 20.79
N ASP A 137 -24.36 6.67 21.08
CA ASP A 137 -24.87 6.39 22.40
C ASP A 137 -24.07 5.33 23.19
N SER A 138 -23.01 4.78 22.58
CA SER A 138 -22.13 3.82 23.25
C SER A 138 -21.46 4.41 24.49
N SER A 139 -21.25 3.57 25.51
CA SER A 139 -20.43 3.91 26.67
C SER A 139 -18.94 4.00 26.37
N ILE A 140 -18.49 3.51 25.19
CA ILE A 140 -17.10 3.56 24.76
C ILE A 140 -16.80 4.96 24.22
N LYS A 141 -15.95 5.71 24.93
CA LYS A 141 -15.52 7.07 24.55
C LYS A 141 -14.03 7.16 24.29
N SER A 142 -13.27 6.17 24.74
CA SER A 142 -11.81 6.12 24.63
C SER A 142 -11.33 4.69 24.38
N LEU A 143 -10.04 4.54 24.07
CA LEU A 143 -9.39 3.24 23.93
C LEU A 143 -9.44 2.43 25.25
N ALA A 144 -9.36 3.09 26.40
CA ALA A 144 -9.44 2.42 27.71
C ALA A 144 -10.75 1.67 27.90
N ASP A 145 -11.86 2.21 27.39
CA ASP A 145 -13.19 1.62 27.52
C ASP A 145 -13.36 0.34 26.67
N MET A 146 -12.41 0.05 25.79
CA MET A 146 -12.39 -1.19 24.99
C MET A 146 -11.99 -2.44 25.78
N ALA A 147 -11.58 -2.31 27.05
CA ALA A 147 -11.24 -3.45 27.89
C ALA A 147 -12.45 -4.40 28.04
N GLY A 148 -12.31 -5.65 27.57
CA GLY A 148 -13.37 -6.66 27.52
C GLY A 148 -14.46 -6.44 26.46
N LYS A 149 -14.34 -5.39 25.62
CA LYS A 149 -15.27 -5.10 24.52
C LYS A 149 -14.80 -5.76 23.22
N ARG A 150 -15.74 -6.01 22.33
CA ARG A 150 -15.51 -6.66 21.03
C ARG A 150 -15.29 -5.62 19.95
N ALA A 151 -14.20 -5.79 19.19
CA ALA A 151 -13.89 -4.96 18.03
C ALA A 151 -13.88 -5.79 16.74
N GLY A 152 -14.61 -5.32 15.72
CA GLY A 152 -14.67 -5.95 14.40
C GLY A 152 -13.74 -5.28 13.39
N THR A 153 -13.14 -6.06 12.50
CA THR A 153 -12.44 -5.59 11.30
C THR A 153 -12.50 -6.64 10.19
N THR A 154 -11.96 -6.34 9.00
CA THR A 154 -11.85 -7.32 7.91
C THR A 154 -10.64 -8.25 8.11
N ALA A 155 -10.76 -9.51 7.68
CA ALA A 155 -9.64 -10.45 7.64
C ALA A 155 -8.50 -9.89 6.76
N GLY A 156 -7.24 -10.07 7.18
CA GLY A 156 -6.05 -9.55 6.48
C GLY A 156 -5.71 -8.07 6.77
N ALA A 157 -6.53 -7.35 7.58
CA ALA A 157 -6.16 -6.06 8.13
C ALA A 157 -5.28 -6.20 9.39
N LEU A 158 -4.38 -5.24 9.62
CA LEU A 158 -3.53 -5.21 10.82
C LEU A 158 -4.17 -4.48 12.01
N ALA A 159 -5.39 -3.96 11.82
CA ALA A 159 -6.05 -3.11 12.81
C ALA A 159 -6.28 -3.81 14.17
N LEU A 160 -6.64 -5.10 14.18
CA LEU A 160 -6.77 -5.85 15.44
C LEU A 160 -5.45 -6.09 16.13
N GLN A 161 -4.35 -6.27 15.38
CA GLN A 161 -3.01 -6.41 15.98
C GLN A 161 -2.58 -5.11 16.65
N ASN A 162 -2.85 -3.96 16.01
CA ASN A 162 -2.55 -2.65 16.58
C ASN A 162 -3.46 -2.35 17.78
N LEU A 163 -4.74 -2.70 17.72
CA LEU A 163 -5.65 -2.60 18.86
C LEU A 163 -5.17 -3.46 20.03
N ALA A 164 -4.77 -4.71 19.79
CA ALA A 164 -4.29 -5.61 20.85
C ALA A 164 -3.01 -5.11 21.53
N LYS A 165 -2.12 -4.42 20.78
CA LYS A 165 -0.92 -3.77 21.36
C LYS A 165 -1.32 -2.60 22.28
N ALA A 166 -2.32 -1.81 21.89
CA ALA A 166 -2.74 -0.61 22.61
C ALA A 166 -3.73 -0.91 23.73
N GLN A 167 -4.59 -1.93 23.56
CA GLN A 167 -5.57 -2.41 24.54
C GLN A 167 -5.65 -3.94 24.53
N PRO A 168 -4.75 -4.63 25.29
CA PRO A 168 -4.65 -6.09 25.27
C PRO A 168 -5.91 -6.84 25.76
N LYS A 169 -6.79 -6.17 26.47
CA LYS A 169 -8.04 -6.76 26.97
C LYS A 169 -9.20 -6.63 25.98
N ALA A 170 -9.03 -5.94 24.86
CA ALA A 170 -10.04 -5.89 23.81
C ALA A 170 -10.14 -7.25 23.08
N VAL A 171 -11.36 -7.64 22.71
CA VAL A 171 -11.62 -8.92 22.02
C VAL A 171 -11.81 -8.65 20.53
N GLY A 172 -10.87 -9.13 19.69
CA GLY A 172 -10.92 -8.94 18.24
C GLY A 172 -11.79 -9.99 17.54
N GLN A 173 -12.54 -9.58 16.53
CA GLN A 173 -13.29 -10.44 15.62
C GLN A 173 -13.09 -10.00 14.17
N THR A 174 -12.81 -10.95 13.26
CA THR A 174 -12.63 -10.67 11.84
C THR A 174 -13.88 -11.06 11.05
N PHE A 175 -14.13 -10.30 9.99
CA PHE A 175 -15.21 -10.48 9.02
C PHE A 175 -14.63 -10.54 7.61
N GLU A 176 -15.41 -10.93 6.63
CA GLU A 176 -14.99 -11.01 5.24
C GLU A 176 -14.63 -9.63 4.68
N GLY A 177 -15.49 -8.62 4.93
CA GLY A 177 -15.30 -7.24 4.53
C GLY A 177 -15.60 -6.24 5.65
N TYR A 178 -15.38 -4.98 5.37
CA TYR A 178 -15.73 -3.89 6.30
C TYR A 178 -17.25 -3.67 6.43
N PRO A 179 -18.08 -3.82 5.38
CA PRO A 179 -19.54 -3.73 5.52
C PRO A 179 -20.09 -4.77 6.51
N GLU A 180 -19.57 -6.01 6.52
CA GLU A 180 -19.99 -7.05 7.45
C GLU A 180 -19.58 -6.72 8.88
N ALA A 181 -18.36 -6.19 9.09
CA ALA A 181 -17.92 -5.72 10.40
C ALA A 181 -18.80 -4.57 10.91
N PHE A 182 -19.16 -3.63 10.02
CA PHE A 182 -20.04 -2.52 10.37
C PHE A 182 -21.45 -2.99 10.67
N LEU A 183 -22.02 -3.90 9.89
CA LEU A 183 -23.32 -4.49 10.15
C LEU A 183 -23.33 -5.26 11.48
N ALA A 184 -22.25 -5.97 11.80
CA ALA A 184 -22.12 -6.64 13.10
C ALA A 184 -22.15 -5.64 14.27
N MET A 185 -21.53 -4.47 14.13
CA MET A 185 -21.63 -3.38 15.13
C MET A 185 -23.05 -2.82 15.21
N GLN A 186 -23.72 -2.61 14.09
CA GLN A 186 -25.11 -2.16 14.06
C GLN A 186 -26.03 -3.10 14.83
N ARG A 187 -25.81 -4.41 14.71
CA ARG A 187 -26.57 -5.47 15.37
C ARG A 187 -26.11 -5.77 16.80
N GLY A 188 -25.05 -5.11 17.29
CA GLY A 188 -24.52 -5.35 18.65
C GLY A 188 -23.73 -6.65 18.79
N LEU A 189 -23.30 -7.29 17.68
CA LEU A 189 -22.44 -8.48 17.72
C LEU A 189 -20.99 -8.09 18.06
N VAL A 190 -20.54 -6.89 17.66
CA VAL A 190 -19.33 -6.23 18.14
C VAL A 190 -19.69 -4.84 18.67
N ASP A 191 -18.84 -4.31 19.54
CA ASP A 191 -19.08 -3.05 20.24
C ASP A 191 -18.44 -1.86 19.48
N ALA A 192 -17.43 -2.13 18.65
CA ALA A 192 -16.74 -1.16 17.80
C ALA A 192 -16.30 -1.79 16.48
N VAL A 193 -16.04 -0.94 15.47
CA VAL A 193 -15.25 -1.30 14.27
C VAL A 193 -13.91 -0.60 14.35
N VAL A 194 -12.82 -1.33 14.13
CA VAL A 194 -11.46 -0.78 14.06
C VAL A 194 -10.96 -0.87 12.62
N ALA A 195 -10.61 0.27 12.05
CA ALA A 195 -10.08 0.39 10.69
C ALA A 195 -9.38 1.74 10.50
N ASP A 196 -8.84 1.95 9.31
CA ASP A 196 -8.32 3.25 8.91
C ASP A 196 -9.43 4.30 8.89
N VAL A 197 -9.12 5.52 9.34
CA VAL A 197 -10.11 6.61 9.52
C VAL A 197 -10.92 6.84 8.24
N ILE A 198 -10.26 6.78 7.09
CA ILE A 198 -10.92 7.00 5.81
C ILE A 198 -11.95 5.89 5.48
N ILE A 199 -11.67 4.65 5.87
CA ILE A 199 -12.59 3.51 5.73
C ILE A 199 -13.80 3.71 6.64
N LEU A 200 -13.54 4.06 7.91
CA LEU A 200 -14.61 4.34 8.88
C LEU A 200 -15.50 5.51 8.43
N ALA A 201 -14.88 6.58 7.90
CA ALA A 201 -15.61 7.71 7.36
C ALA A 201 -16.49 7.32 6.16
N GLY A 202 -15.96 6.48 5.25
CA GLY A 202 -16.71 5.96 4.11
C GLY A 202 -17.92 5.12 4.52
N LEU A 203 -17.74 4.18 5.46
CA LEU A 203 -18.82 3.36 6.01
C LEU A 203 -19.90 4.23 6.67
N ARG A 204 -19.49 5.21 7.49
CA ARG A 204 -20.39 6.15 8.13
C ARG A 204 -21.18 6.97 7.13
N ALA A 205 -20.49 7.59 6.14
CA ALA A 205 -21.12 8.46 5.15
C ALA A 205 -22.16 7.72 4.28
N ASN A 206 -21.94 6.43 4.03
CA ASN A 206 -22.87 5.58 3.25
C ASN A 206 -23.90 4.84 4.12
N SER A 207 -23.93 5.10 5.44
CA SER A 207 -24.99 4.59 6.31
C SER A 207 -26.27 5.37 6.13
N PRO A 208 -27.46 4.75 6.23
CA PRO A 208 -28.75 5.46 6.26
C PRO A 208 -28.87 6.49 7.39
N LYS A 209 -28.09 6.32 8.46
CA LYS A 209 -28.06 7.19 9.64
C LYS A 209 -26.62 7.49 10.06
N PRO A 210 -25.88 8.34 9.31
CA PRO A 210 -24.47 8.59 9.58
C PRO A 210 -24.22 9.24 10.95
N ASP A 211 -25.19 9.99 11.49
CA ASP A 211 -25.09 10.68 12.77
C ASP A 211 -25.23 9.74 13.99
N ASP A 212 -25.64 8.48 13.78
CA ASP A 212 -25.70 7.47 14.84
C ASP A 212 -24.31 6.88 15.17
N TYR A 213 -23.25 7.25 14.43
CA TYR A 213 -21.90 6.72 14.59
C TYR A 213 -20.87 7.83 14.77
N VAL A 214 -19.87 7.55 15.60
CA VAL A 214 -18.74 8.45 15.87
C VAL A 214 -17.42 7.71 15.74
N ILE A 215 -16.43 8.38 15.17
CA ILE A 215 -15.04 7.91 15.13
C ILE A 215 -14.33 8.53 16.32
N ILE A 216 -13.72 7.71 17.16
CA ILE A 216 -13.18 8.11 18.46
C ILE A 216 -11.75 7.61 18.68
N GLY A 217 -11.11 8.19 19.71
CA GLY A 217 -9.80 7.78 20.21
C GLY A 217 -8.64 8.34 19.42
N ASP A 218 -7.44 8.16 19.97
CA ASP A 218 -6.19 8.47 19.32
C ASP A 218 -5.88 7.43 18.22
N SER A 219 -4.93 7.76 17.34
CA SER A 219 -4.51 6.82 16.31
C SER A 219 -3.83 5.59 16.93
N LEU A 220 -4.31 4.40 16.55
CA LEU A 220 -3.74 3.10 16.95
C LEU A 220 -2.52 2.73 16.09
N GLY A 221 -2.22 3.53 15.10
CA GLY A 221 -1.20 3.34 14.09
C GLY A 221 -1.65 3.98 12.80
N GLY A 222 -0.78 4.03 11.83
CA GLY A 222 -1.08 4.63 10.54
C GLY A 222 0.14 4.55 9.62
N GLY A 223 -0.05 5.03 8.43
CA GLY A 223 1.01 5.10 7.42
C GLY A 223 0.44 5.39 6.05
N ASP A 224 1.34 5.49 5.10
CA ASP A 224 0.98 5.75 3.73
C ASP A 224 0.30 4.54 3.09
N TYR A 225 -0.76 4.79 2.34
CA TYR A 225 -1.16 3.87 1.30
C TYR A 225 -0.17 3.98 0.16
N ALA A 226 0.32 2.84 -0.30
CA ALA A 226 1.25 2.74 -1.42
C ALA A 226 0.79 1.64 -2.39
N ILE A 227 1.24 1.69 -3.62
CA ILE A 227 0.96 0.63 -4.58
C ILE A 227 1.83 -0.58 -4.24
N GLY A 228 1.20 -1.73 -3.97
CA GLY A 228 1.93 -2.98 -3.77
C GLY A 228 2.36 -3.58 -5.12
N VAL A 229 3.60 -3.99 -5.22
CA VAL A 229 4.21 -4.63 -6.40
C VAL A 229 4.97 -5.89 -5.99
N ARG A 230 5.27 -6.80 -6.94
CA ARG A 230 6.10 -7.98 -6.64
C ARG A 230 7.49 -7.56 -6.20
N GLU A 231 8.08 -8.32 -5.27
CA GLU A 231 9.44 -8.10 -4.80
C GLU A 231 10.48 -8.19 -5.92
N ASN A 232 11.57 -7.46 -5.72
CA ASN A 232 12.77 -7.52 -6.57
C ASN A 232 12.57 -7.06 -8.02
N ASP A 233 11.53 -6.27 -8.30
CA ASP A 233 11.27 -5.65 -9.59
C ASP A 233 11.38 -4.12 -9.51
N SER A 234 12.62 -3.63 -9.36
CA SER A 234 12.91 -2.20 -9.22
C SER A 234 12.43 -1.39 -10.43
N LYS A 235 12.55 -1.92 -11.65
CA LYS A 235 12.05 -1.24 -12.85
C LYS A 235 10.53 -1.04 -12.80
N TRP A 236 9.80 -2.05 -12.35
CA TRP A 236 8.36 -1.95 -12.21
C TRP A 236 7.98 -0.92 -11.14
N ARG A 237 8.59 -1.03 -9.95
CA ARG A 237 8.39 -0.09 -8.86
C ARG A 237 8.70 1.35 -9.28
N ASP A 238 9.82 1.59 -9.96
CA ASP A 238 10.23 2.91 -10.41
C ASP A 238 9.27 3.48 -11.46
N ALA A 239 8.77 2.66 -12.39
CA ALA A 239 7.75 3.08 -13.36
C ALA A 239 6.45 3.53 -12.67
N ILE A 240 6.03 2.83 -11.61
CA ILE A 240 4.87 3.21 -10.80
C ILE A 240 5.17 4.50 -10.00
N ASN A 241 6.36 4.62 -9.40
CA ASN A 241 6.76 5.81 -8.65
C ASN A 241 6.74 7.06 -9.53
N PHE A 242 7.36 7.00 -10.71
CA PHE A 242 7.40 8.14 -11.63
C PHE A 242 5.98 8.52 -12.09
N ALA A 243 5.14 7.53 -12.41
CA ALA A 243 3.76 7.80 -12.81
C ALA A 243 2.95 8.46 -11.68
N LEU A 244 3.12 8.04 -10.41
CA LEU A 244 2.48 8.69 -9.25
C LEU A 244 2.98 10.11 -9.03
N GLN A 245 4.29 10.35 -9.10
CA GLN A 245 4.90 11.67 -8.94
C GLN A 245 4.48 12.62 -10.06
N ASP A 246 4.42 12.15 -11.30
CA ASP A 246 3.91 12.94 -12.43
C ASP A 246 2.43 13.28 -12.25
N MET A 247 1.62 12.34 -11.72
CA MET A 247 0.20 12.56 -11.39
C MET A 247 0.05 13.65 -10.32
N TRP A 248 0.96 13.71 -9.35
CA TRP A 248 1.02 14.74 -8.33
C TRP A 248 1.44 16.09 -8.92
N LYS A 249 2.51 16.11 -9.74
CA LYS A 249 3.05 17.33 -10.36
C LYS A 249 2.06 18.03 -11.29
N ASP A 250 1.27 17.27 -12.07
CA ASP A 250 0.32 17.81 -13.05
C ASP A 250 -1.09 18.05 -12.49
N GLY A 251 -1.30 17.82 -11.17
CA GLY A 251 -2.57 18.06 -10.47
C GLY A 251 -3.65 17.01 -10.77
N ASN A 252 -3.33 15.89 -11.41
CA ASN A 252 -4.30 14.84 -11.65
C ASN A 252 -4.66 14.08 -10.35
N TRP A 253 -3.67 13.91 -9.45
CA TRP A 253 -3.94 13.39 -8.12
C TRP A 253 -4.96 14.25 -7.37
N ASP A 254 -4.82 15.59 -7.45
CA ASP A 254 -5.75 16.53 -6.82
C ASP A 254 -7.17 16.37 -7.34
N ARG A 255 -7.34 16.21 -8.66
CA ARG A 255 -8.67 15.99 -9.27
C ARG A 255 -9.31 14.69 -8.82
N ILE A 256 -8.50 13.61 -8.70
CA ILE A 256 -8.98 12.31 -8.20
C ILE A 256 -9.36 12.45 -6.71
N PHE A 257 -8.52 13.14 -5.92
CA PHE A 257 -8.77 13.42 -4.51
C PHE A 257 -10.07 14.19 -4.30
N ASP A 258 -10.24 15.32 -5.00
CA ASP A 258 -11.43 16.17 -4.88
C ASP A 258 -12.71 15.42 -5.24
N ARG A 259 -12.64 14.53 -6.23
CA ARG A 259 -13.78 13.71 -6.64
C ARG A 259 -14.24 12.74 -5.56
N TRP A 260 -13.34 12.08 -4.87
CA TRP A 260 -13.67 10.96 -4.00
C TRP A 260 -13.57 11.26 -2.49
N VAL A 261 -12.68 12.16 -2.11
CA VAL A 261 -12.31 12.45 -0.72
C VAL A 261 -12.58 13.92 -0.38
N GLY A 262 -12.38 14.82 -1.33
CA GLY A 262 -12.39 16.26 -1.18
C GLY A 262 -13.70 16.87 -0.66
N PRO A 263 -13.75 18.17 -0.45
CA PRO A 263 -14.87 18.86 0.21
C PRO A 263 -16.25 18.67 -0.43
N THR A 264 -16.29 18.37 -1.72
CA THR A 264 -17.54 18.14 -2.47
C THR A 264 -17.97 16.66 -2.51
N SER A 265 -17.11 15.76 -2.05
CA SER A 265 -17.39 14.32 -1.96
C SER A 265 -18.25 13.97 -0.75
N ALA A 266 -18.67 12.70 -0.65
CA ALA A 266 -19.36 12.19 0.53
C ALA A 266 -18.50 12.22 1.80
N LEU A 267 -17.16 12.19 1.68
CA LEU A 267 -16.22 12.19 2.79
C LEU A 267 -15.92 13.59 3.31
N LYS A 268 -15.99 14.61 2.45
CA LYS A 268 -15.85 16.05 2.79
C LYS A 268 -14.57 16.40 3.55
N LEU A 269 -13.44 15.78 3.18
CA LEU A 269 -12.14 16.03 3.81
C LEU A 269 -11.30 17.00 3.00
N THR A 270 -10.42 17.72 3.66
CA THR A 270 -9.42 18.58 3.01
C THR A 270 -8.04 17.89 3.00
N LYS A 271 -7.14 18.37 2.16
CA LYS A 271 -5.75 17.87 2.11
C LYS A 271 -5.00 18.15 3.42
N GLU A 272 -5.31 19.29 4.05
CA GLU A 272 -4.74 19.71 5.34
C GLU A 272 -5.16 18.76 6.47
N GLU A 273 -6.43 18.35 6.49
CA GLU A 273 -6.94 17.38 7.49
C GLU A 273 -6.31 15.99 7.33
N ILE A 274 -5.96 15.60 6.11
CA ILE A 274 -5.27 14.33 5.83
C ILE A 274 -3.78 14.45 6.14
N GLY A 275 -3.18 15.66 5.96
CA GLY A 275 -1.77 15.92 6.22
C GLY A 275 -0.82 15.15 5.29
N PHE A 276 -1.30 14.72 4.11
CA PHE A 276 -0.50 13.98 3.14
C PHE A 276 0.22 14.90 2.16
N LYS A 277 1.49 14.60 1.91
CA LYS A 277 2.28 15.19 0.84
C LYS A 277 3.09 14.08 0.18
N MET A 278 2.96 13.94 -1.12
CA MET A 278 3.71 12.93 -1.87
C MET A 278 5.20 13.28 -1.90
N GLU A 279 6.05 12.28 -1.69
CA GLU A 279 7.48 12.38 -1.96
C GLU A 279 7.72 12.46 -3.47
N VAL A 280 8.36 13.54 -3.91
CA VAL A 280 8.67 13.78 -5.33
C VAL A 280 10.18 13.95 -5.47
N TRP A 281 10.76 13.19 -6.38
CA TRP A 281 12.18 13.28 -6.72
C TRP A 281 12.38 14.19 -7.93
N ASP A 282 13.50 14.94 -7.94
CA ASP A 282 13.90 15.83 -9.04
C ASP A 282 14.61 15.06 -10.15
#